data_4e4c033cb1a7252e0b59e7950124cf30
#
_entry.id   4e4c033cb1a7252e0b59e7950124cf30
#
_cell.length_a   1.000
_cell.length_b   1.000
_cell.length_c   1.000
_cell.angle_alpha   90.00
_cell.angle_beta   90.00
_cell.angle_gamma   90.00
#
_symmetry.space_group_name_H-M   'P 1'
#
loop_
_entity.id
_entity.type
_entity.pdbx_description
1 polymer ?
#
loop_
_entity_poly.entity_id
_entity_poly.type
_entity_poly.pdbx_seq_one_letter_code
_entity_poly.pdbx_strand_id
1 'polypeptide(L)'
;MTQDQTRASYDAVAVAAAYAEALSDELARKPLDRALLTAFAEQVREVGSDERRVWDVGCGPGHVTAFLAGLGVRAAGVDLSGEMTGQAAKRHPDLTFSTGSMTALPAADASWDGLVSFYSLIHMIDDADLRAALAEFRRVLADGGLLLLAVHAGEETRHLAEWFGAEVDVSFRFFDPAWLSAELERAGFAVESLTRRQPYPGAEVATSRAYILARAV
;
A
#
# COMPACT_ATOMS: atom_id res chain seq x y z
N MET A 1 15.97 -10.54 -2.85
CA MET A 1 15.66 -10.26 -1.43
C MET A 1 14.39 -11.01 -1.06
N THR A 2 14.36 -11.65 0.08
CA THR A 2 13.18 -12.41 0.52
C THR A 2 12.24 -11.55 1.36
N GLN A 3 10.95 -11.93 1.43
CA GLN A 3 9.99 -11.27 2.33
C GLN A 3 10.44 -11.34 3.81
N ASP A 4 11.15 -12.39 4.22
CA ASP A 4 11.69 -12.52 5.58
C ASP A 4 12.77 -11.46 5.88
N GLN A 5 13.63 -11.12 4.92
CA GLN A 5 14.62 -10.05 5.08
C GLN A 5 13.93 -8.68 5.20
N THR A 6 12.95 -8.41 4.34
CA THR A 6 12.14 -7.18 4.43
C THR A 6 11.44 -7.09 5.78
N ARG A 7 10.78 -8.18 6.23
CA ARG A 7 10.11 -8.24 7.52
C ARG A 7 11.06 -7.95 8.67
N ALA A 8 12.22 -8.62 8.71
CA ALA A 8 13.20 -8.44 9.80
C ALA A 8 13.67 -6.97 9.91
N SER A 9 13.85 -6.27 8.80
CA SER A 9 14.23 -4.86 8.79
C SER A 9 13.14 -3.94 9.36
N TYR A 10 11.87 -4.19 9.06
CA TYR A 10 10.75 -3.42 9.59
C TYR A 10 10.35 -3.84 11.01
N ASP A 11 10.66 -5.07 11.44
CA ASP A 11 10.45 -5.56 12.81
C ASP A 11 11.52 -5.04 13.79
N ALA A 12 12.58 -4.38 13.32
CA ALA A 12 13.51 -3.67 14.19
C ALA A 12 12.77 -2.52 14.89
N VAL A 13 12.56 -2.63 16.21
CA VAL A 13 11.72 -1.72 17.02
C VAL A 13 12.11 -0.26 16.83
N ALA A 14 13.42 0.04 16.77
CA ALA A 14 13.91 1.40 16.55
C ALA A 14 13.52 1.94 15.17
N VAL A 15 13.58 1.11 14.11
CA VAL A 15 13.18 1.46 12.74
C VAL A 15 11.67 1.68 12.69
N ALA A 16 10.88 0.76 13.25
CA ALA A 16 9.43 0.86 13.24
C ALA A 16 8.93 2.12 13.95
N ALA A 17 9.50 2.46 15.10
CA ALA A 17 9.13 3.67 15.85
C ALA A 17 9.53 4.96 15.10
N ALA A 18 10.75 5.03 14.57
CA ALA A 18 11.22 6.19 13.82
C ALA A 18 10.46 6.38 12.50
N TYR A 19 10.15 5.30 11.80
CA TYR A 19 9.33 5.30 10.59
C TYR A 19 7.91 5.79 10.88
N ALA A 20 7.27 5.27 11.94
CA ALA A 20 5.95 5.68 12.36
C ALA A 20 5.86 7.18 12.72
N GLU A 21 6.91 7.73 13.32
CA GLU A 21 7.00 9.16 13.60
C GLU A 21 7.19 9.98 12.33
N ALA A 22 8.07 9.57 11.44
CA ALA A 22 8.34 10.25 10.17
C ALA A 22 7.10 10.32 9.25
N LEU A 23 6.18 9.36 9.34
CA LEU A 23 4.94 9.30 8.56
C LEU A 23 3.74 9.95 9.26
N SER A 24 3.87 10.43 10.51
CA SER A 24 2.75 10.93 11.31
C SER A 24 1.95 12.06 10.64
N ASP A 25 2.61 12.93 9.87
CA ASP A 25 2.02 14.04 9.12
C ASP A 25 2.21 13.93 7.59
N GLU A 26 2.60 12.76 7.11
CA GLU A 26 2.97 12.55 5.71
C GLU A 26 1.89 13.04 4.74
N LEU A 27 0.65 12.59 4.94
CA LEU A 27 -0.47 12.94 4.08
C LEU A 27 -0.82 14.44 4.14
N ALA A 28 -0.57 15.13 5.26
CA ALA A 28 -0.80 16.57 5.37
C ALA A 28 0.02 17.36 4.33
N ARG A 29 1.23 16.88 4.02
CA ARG A 29 2.16 17.50 3.08
C ARG A 29 2.01 17.00 1.63
N LYS A 30 1.11 16.03 1.37
CA LYS A 30 0.93 15.38 0.06
C LYS A 30 -0.51 15.57 -0.46
N PRO A 31 -0.86 16.74 -1.02
CA PRO A 31 -2.24 17.05 -1.41
C PRO A 31 -2.82 16.13 -2.48
N LEU A 32 -2.04 15.69 -3.48
CA LEU A 32 -2.54 14.78 -4.50
C LEU A 32 -2.80 13.38 -3.93
N ASP A 33 -1.94 12.90 -3.03
CA ASP A 33 -2.13 11.61 -2.37
C ASP A 33 -3.46 11.59 -1.61
N ARG A 34 -3.76 12.68 -0.84
CA ARG A 34 -5.07 12.83 -0.18
C ARG A 34 -6.23 12.86 -1.16
N ALA A 35 -6.09 13.61 -2.27
CA ALA A 35 -7.15 13.72 -3.27
C ALA A 35 -7.47 12.38 -3.92
N LEU A 36 -6.45 11.57 -4.24
CA LEU A 36 -6.63 10.23 -4.83
C LEU A 36 -7.26 9.25 -3.83
N LEU A 37 -6.81 9.25 -2.58
CA LEU A 37 -7.42 8.45 -1.51
C LEU A 37 -8.87 8.86 -1.26
N THR A 38 -9.18 10.17 -1.32
CA THR A 38 -10.54 10.68 -1.17
C THR A 38 -11.43 10.22 -2.33
N ALA A 39 -10.99 10.41 -3.56
CA ALA A 39 -11.73 9.97 -4.75
C ALA A 39 -11.95 8.44 -4.77
N PHE A 40 -10.95 7.67 -4.35
CA PHE A 40 -11.07 6.22 -4.18
C PHE A 40 -12.15 5.86 -3.14
N ALA A 41 -12.10 6.46 -1.94
CA ALA A 41 -13.08 6.19 -0.89
C ALA A 41 -14.51 6.58 -1.29
N GLU A 42 -14.68 7.70 -2.00
CA GLU A 42 -15.97 8.13 -2.56
C GLU A 42 -16.52 7.10 -3.54
N GLN A 43 -15.70 6.62 -4.49
CA GLN A 43 -16.11 5.60 -5.45
C GLN A 43 -16.48 4.27 -4.77
N VAL A 44 -15.70 3.81 -3.77
CA VAL A 44 -16.05 2.61 -2.99
C VAL A 44 -17.41 2.78 -2.30
N ARG A 45 -17.70 3.97 -1.78
CA ARG A 45 -19.00 4.26 -1.12
C ARG A 45 -20.18 4.28 -2.09
N GLU A 46 -19.94 4.59 -3.37
CA GLU A 46 -20.99 4.63 -4.39
C GLU A 46 -21.30 3.26 -4.99
N VAL A 47 -20.27 2.42 -5.19
CA VAL A 47 -20.39 1.16 -5.94
C VAL A 47 -20.17 -0.09 -5.10
N GLY A 48 -19.60 0.05 -3.91
CA GLY A 48 -19.32 -1.05 -2.99
C GLY A 48 -20.56 -1.61 -2.30
N SER A 49 -20.37 -2.66 -1.52
CA SER A 49 -21.40 -3.20 -0.64
C SER A 49 -21.79 -2.19 0.45
N ASP A 50 -22.91 -2.42 1.14
CA ASP A 50 -23.30 -1.60 2.31
C ASP A 50 -22.23 -1.58 3.42
N GLU A 51 -21.35 -2.59 3.45
CA GLU A 51 -20.27 -2.69 4.42
C GLU A 51 -19.05 -1.85 4.05
N ARG A 52 -18.83 -1.54 2.77
CA ARG A 52 -17.76 -0.66 2.26
C ARG A 52 -16.39 -0.99 2.83
N ARG A 53 -16.02 -2.28 2.76
CA ARG A 53 -14.78 -2.81 3.33
C ARG A 53 -13.59 -2.40 2.46
N VAL A 54 -12.68 -1.64 3.05
CA VAL A 54 -11.42 -1.23 2.41
C VAL A 54 -10.25 -1.75 3.23
N TRP A 55 -9.27 -2.35 2.53
CA TRP A 55 -8.05 -2.80 3.17
C TRP A 55 -6.85 -2.03 2.63
N ASP A 56 -6.00 -1.62 3.57
CA ASP A 56 -4.70 -0.99 3.33
C ASP A 56 -3.64 -2.08 3.46
N VAL A 57 -3.07 -2.51 2.31
CA VAL A 57 -2.12 -3.63 2.23
C VAL A 57 -0.69 -3.10 2.22
N GLY A 58 0.09 -3.47 3.24
CA GLY A 58 1.34 -2.84 3.60
C GLY A 58 1.09 -1.53 4.33
N CYS A 59 0.17 -1.57 5.31
CA CYS A 59 -0.34 -0.38 5.99
C CYS A 59 0.69 0.35 6.86
N GLY A 60 1.83 -0.28 7.16
CA GLY A 60 2.84 0.27 8.06
C GLY A 60 2.22 0.73 9.39
N PRO A 61 2.49 1.97 9.83
CA PRO A 61 1.96 2.52 11.09
C PRO A 61 0.49 2.97 11.03
N GLY A 62 -0.25 2.67 9.94
CA GLY A 62 -1.70 2.83 9.83
C GLY A 62 -2.21 4.22 9.45
N HIS A 63 -1.36 5.16 9.04
CA HIS A 63 -1.76 6.54 8.73
C HIS A 63 -2.70 6.64 7.50
N VAL A 64 -2.49 5.80 6.47
CA VAL A 64 -3.40 5.71 5.30
C VAL A 64 -4.70 5.03 5.70
N THR A 65 -4.64 3.93 6.47
CA THR A 65 -5.83 3.24 7.01
C THR A 65 -6.71 4.21 7.80
N ALA A 66 -6.11 5.01 8.69
CA ALA A 66 -6.84 5.99 9.51
C ALA A 66 -7.45 7.11 8.65
N PHE A 67 -6.74 7.58 7.64
CA PHE A 67 -7.26 8.57 6.71
C PHE A 67 -8.51 8.04 5.97
N LEU A 68 -8.44 6.82 5.45
CA LEU A 68 -9.56 6.16 4.77
C LEU A 68 -10.78 5.98 5.70
N ALA A 69 -10.56 5.53 6.94
CA ALA A 69 -11.63 5.42 7.94
C ALA A 69 -12.33 6.77 8.18
N GLY A 70 -11.56 7.87 8.25
CA GLY A 70 -12.08 9.23 8.35
C GLY A 70 -12.94 9.68 7.16
N LEU A 71 -12.84 9.00 6.01
CA LEU A 71 -13.66 9.25 4.82
C LEU A 71 -14.96 8.41 4.78
N GLY A 72 -15.24 7.63 5.83
CA GLY A 72 -16.51 6.91 6.00
C GLY A 72 -16.58 5.55 5.31
N VAL A 73 -15.44 4.92 5.03
CA VAL A 73 -15.33 3.51 4.66
C VAL A 73 -14.89 2.68 5.87
N ARG A 74 -15.19 1.38 5.89
CA ARG A 74 -14.72 0.45 6.93
C ARG A 74 -13.30 0.01 6.59
N ALA A 75 -12.34 0.82 7.04
CA ALA A 75 -10.93 0.58 6.77
C ALA A 75 -10.30 -0.37 7.80
N ALA A 76 -9.45 -1.28 7.31
CA ALA A 76 -8.58 -2.13 8.10
C ALA A 76 -7.20 -2.20 7.43
N GLY A 77 -6.15 -2.54 8.18
CA GLY A 77 -4.79 -2.63 7.65
C GLY A 77 -4.19 -4.02 7.79
N VAL A 78 -3.34 -4.40 6.84
CA VAL A 78 -2.49 -5.57 6.93
C VAL A 78 -1.06 -5.18 6.56
N ASP A 79 -0.09 -5.67 7.35
CA ASP A 79 1.34 -5.47 7.09
C ASP A 79 2.12 -6.74 7.35
N LEU A 80 3.24 -6.90 6.67
CA LEU A 80 4.14 -8.05 6.87
C LEU A 80 4.82 -8.01 8.24
N SER A 81 5.08 -6.80 8.77
CA SER A 81 5.76 -6.56 10.04
C SER A 81 4.77 -6.52 11.22
N GLY A 82 5.02 -7.36 12.23
CA GLY A 82 4.28 -7.34 13.49
C GLY A 82 4.54 -6.07 14.31
N GLU A 83 5.72 -5.48 14.21
CA GLU A 83 6.03 -4.21 14.87
C GLU A 83 5.27 -3.05 14.23
N MET A 84 5.14 -3.03 12.89
CA MET A 84 4.36 -2.01 12.20
C MET A 84 2.88 -2.08 12.58
N THR A 85 2.27 -3.27 12.56
CA THR A 85 0.88 -3.44 12.99
C THR A 85 0.69 -3.12 14.47
N GLY A 86 1.70 -3.39 15.31
CA GLY A 86 1.73 -2.99 16.71
C GLY A 86 1.76 -1.45 16.89
N GLN A 87 2.54 -0.73 16.08
CA GLN A 87 2.54 0.74 16.06
C GLN A 87 1.20 1.30 15.56
N ALA A 88 0.63 0.69 14.51
CA ALA A 88 -0.66 1.06 13.97
C ALA A 88 -1.78 0.94 15.01
N ALA A 89 -1.86 -0.19 15.71
CA ALA A 89 -2.87 -0.45 16.74
C ALA A 89 -2.74 0.51 17.96
N LYS A 90 -1.51 0.89 18.33
CA LYS A 90 -1.28 1.89 19.40
C LYS A 90 -1.74 3.29 19.00
N ARG A 91 -1.54 3.69 17.75
CA ARG A 91 -1.89 5.03 17.23
C ARG A 91 -3.37 5.15 16.89
N HIS A 92 -3.98 4.05 16.46
CA HIS A 92 -5.36 3.99 15.96
C HIS A 92 -6.12 2.82 16.62
N PRO A 93 -6.40 2.89 17.93
CA PRO A 93 -6.95 1.76 18.71
C PRO A 93 -8.37 1.35 18.28
N ASP A 94 -9.09 2.21 17.57
CA ASP A 94 -10.43 1.93 17.07
C ASP A 94 -10.43 1.20 15.70
N LEU A 95 -9.25 1.00 15.09
CA LEU A 95 -9.10 0.33 13.80
C LEU A 95 -8.52 -1.08 13.95
N THR A 96 -8.80 -1.92 12.99
CA THR A 96 -8.29 -3.30 12.95
C THR A 96 -7.02 -3.39 12.12
N PHE A 97 -5.99 -3.99 12.69
CA PHE A 97 -4.73 -4.29 12.01
C PHE A 97 -4.36 -5.75 12.20
N SER A 98 -3.84 -6.37 11.15
CA SER A 98 -3.40 -7.77 11.17
C SER A 98 -2.04 -7.94 10.51
N THR A 99 -1.25 -8.91 10.99
CA THR A 99 0.02 -9.26 10.34
C THR A 99 -0.25 -10.28 9.24
N GLY A 100 0.30 -10.05 8.05
CA GLY A 100 0.11 -10.92 6.90
C GLY A 100 0.93 -10.50 5.69
N SER A 101 1.18 -11.45 4.78
CA SER A 101 1.86 -11.17 3.50
C SER A 101 0.86 -10.76 2.42
N MET A 102 1.24 -9.81 1.56
CA MET A 102 0.44 -9.44 0.39
C MET A 102 0.37 -10.55 -0.68
N THR A 103 1.21 -11.58 -0.58
CA THR A 103 1.16 -12.77 -1.44
C THR A 103 0.31 -13.91 -0.84
N ALA A 104 -0.24 -13.72 0.36
CA ALA A 104 -1.13 -14.68 1.05
C ALA A 104 -1.98 -13.89 2.06
N LEU A 105 -2.96 -13.14 1.57
CA LEU A 105 -3.78 -12.26 2.40
C LEU A 105 -4.75 -13.07 3.29
N PRO A 106 -4.90 -12.68 4.57
CA PRO A 106 -5.78 -13.39 5.52
C PRO A 106 -7.25 -13.02 5.31
N ALA A 107 -7.77 -13.25 4.10
CA ALA A 107 -9.13 -12.88 3.71
C ALA A 107 -9.74 -13.94 2.80
N ALA A 108 -11.07 -14.07 2.85
CA ALA A 108 -11.82 -14.89 1.90
C ALA A 108 -11.83 -14.26 0.51
N ASP A 109 -12.10 -15.08 -0.51
CA ASP A 109 -12.28 -14.60 -1.88
C ASP A 109 -13.43 -13.61 -1.96
N ALA A 110 -13.31 -12.59 -2.81
CA ALA A 110 -14.33 -11.60 -3.12
C ALA A 110 -14.98 -10.95 -1.86
N SER A 111 -14.18 -10.72 -0.81
CA SER A 111 -14.67 -10.24 0.49
C SER A 111 -14.42 -8.76 0.75
N TRP A 112 -13.69 -8.05 -0.13
CA TRP A 112 -13.37 -6.63 0.00
C TRP A 112 -13.95 -5.83 -1.15
N ASP A 113 -14.44 -4.62 -0.84
CA ASP A 113 -14.97 -3.67 -1.83
C ASP A 113 -13.86 -2.77 -2.41
N GLY A 114 -12.77 -2.59 -1.64
CA GLY A 114 -11.63 -1.80 -2.05
C GLY A 114 -10.32 -2.26 -1.40
N LEU A 115 -9.23 -2.06 -2.12
CA LEU A 115 -7.86 -2.32 -1.67
C LEU A 115 -6.97 -1.13 -2.03
N VAL A 116 -6.20 -0.69 -1.06
CA VAL A 116 -5.16 0.33 -1.25
C VAL A 116 -3.80 -0.31 -0.95
N SER A 117 -2.79 -0.04 -1.78
CA SER A 117 -1.38 -0.38 -1.52
C SER A 117 -0.52 0.84 -1.81
N PHE A 118 -0.20 1.60 -0.76
CA PHE A 118 0.51 2.88 -0.86
C PHE A 118 1.97 2.69 -0.50
N TYR A 119 2.84 2.71 -1.53
CA TYR A 119 4.30 2.55 -1.41
C TYR A 119 4.74 1.28 -0.68
N SER A 120 3.94 0.19 -0.77
CA SER A 120 4.24 -1.10 -0.17
C SER A 120 4.56 -2.19 -1.21
N LEU A 121 3.89 -2.16 -2.39
CA LEU A 121 4.17 -3.06 -3.51
C LEU A 121 5.63 -2.96 -4.01
N ILE A 122 6.30 -1.85 -3.71
CA ILE A 122 7.71 -1.58 -4.06
C ILE A 122 8.70 -2.58 -3.45
N HIS A 123 8.27 -3.39 -2.49
CA HIS A 123 9.07 -4.47 -1.90
C HIS A 123 8.98 -5.79 -2.69
N MET A 124 8.12 -5.88 -3.70
CA MET A 124 8.05 -7.02 -4.62
C MET A 124 9.15 -6.90 -5.68
N ILE A 125 10.35 -7.35 -5.33
CA ILE A 125 11.56 -7.13 -6.13
C ILE A 125 11.56 -7.96 -7.40
N ASP A 126 11.10 -9.20 -7.33
CA ASP A 126 11.00 -10.06 -8.51
C ASP A 126 9.55 -10.13 -9.06
N ASP A 127 9.45 -10.51 -10.33
CA ASP A 127 8.17 -10.54 -11.03
C ASP A 127 7.24 -11.65 -10.53
N ALA A 128 7.78 -12.74 -9.98
CA ALA A 128 6.96 -13.84 -9.47
C ALA A 128 6.21 -13.41 -8.21
N ASP A 129 6.91 -12.78 -7.25
CA ASP A 129 6.32 -12.23 -6.03
C ASP A 129 5.31 -11.13 -6.36
N LEU A 130 5.64 -10.24 -7.32
CA LEU A 130 4.71 -9.21 -7.77
C LEU A 130 3.41 -9.83 -8.30
N ARG A 131 3.52 -10.79 -9.22
CA ARG A 131 2.33 -11.45 -9.80
C ARG A 131 1.54 -12.23 -8.76
N ALA A 132 2.20 -12.84 -7.78
CA ALA A 132 1.53 -13.48 -6.65
C ALA A 132 0.74 -12.46 -5.80
N ALA A 133 1.33 -11.30 -5.53
CA ALA A 133 0.62 -10.22 -4.82
C ALA A 133 -0.58 -9.70 -5.61
N LEU A 134 -0.42 -9.44 -6.92
CA LEU A 134 -1.53 -8.98 -7.77
C LEU A 134 -2.66 -10.02 -7.89
N ALA A 135 -2.33 -11.31 -7.95
CA ALA A 135 -3.31 -12.39 -7.94
C ALA A 135 -4.08 -12.44 -6.61
N GLU A 136 -3.40 -12.25 -5.48
CA GLU A 136 -4.05 -12.15 -4.16
C GLU A 136 -4.95 -10.91 -4.06
N PHE A 137 -4.51 -9.76 -4.56
CA PHE A 137 -5.34 -8.55 -4.60
C PHE A 137 -6.63 -8.80 -5.41
N ARG A 138 -6.51 -9.48 -6.58
CA ARG A 138 -7.70 -9.85 -7.38
C ARG A 138 -8.58 -10.87 -6.65
N ARG A 139 -7.99 -11.87 -5.99
CA ARG A 139 -8.74 -12.90 -5.26
C ARG A 139 -9.63 -12.31 -4.16
N VAL A 140 -9.08 -11.37 -3.38
CA VAL A 140 -9.81 -10.82 -2.20
C VAL A 140 -10.82 -9.74 -2.58
N LEU A 141 -10.65 -9.06 -3.71
CA LEU A 141 -11.58 -8.05 -4.19
C LEU A 141 -12.82 -8.69 -4.81
N ALA A 142 -13.98 -8.19 -4.45
CA ALA A 142 -15.23 -8.51 -5.13
C ALA A 142 -15.18 -8.05 -6.59
N ASP A 143 -15.98 -8.66 -7.47
CA ASP A 143 -16.13 -8.18 -8.85
C ASP A 143 -16.63 -6.72 -8.84
N GLY A 144 -15.98 -5.87 -9.61
CA GLY A 144 -16.20 -4.43 -9.57
C GLY A 144 -15.51 -3.69 -8.43
N GLY A 145 -14.86 -4.38 -7.50
CA GLY A 145 -14.07 -3.79 -6.41
C GLY A 145 -12.89 -2.98 -6.92
N LEU A 146 -12.49 -1.97 -6.15
CA LEU A 146 -11.48 -0.99 -6.56
C LEU A 146 -10.11 -1.28 -5.95
N LEU A 147 -9.07 -1.09 -6.76
CA LEU A 147 -7.67 -1.11 -6.35
C LEU A 147 -7.04 0.26 -6.60
N LEU A 148 -6.39 0.83 -5.58
CA LEU A 148 -5.55 2.02 -5.73
C LEU A 148 -4.11 1.69 -5.33
N LEU A 149 -3.19 1.79 -6.27
CA LEU A 149 -1.75 1.62 -6.05
C LEU A 149 -1.03 2.96 -6.06
N ALA A 150 -0.05 3.11 -5.17
CA ALA A 150 0.97 4.17 -5.25
C ALA A 150 2.36 3.53 -5.25
N VAL A 151 3.19 3.90 -6.22
CA VAL A 151 4.55 3.38 -6.38
C VAL A 151 5.54 4.48 -6.76
N HIS A 152 6.83 4.21 -6.57
CA HIS A 152 7.90 4.97 -7.20
C HIS A 152 7.96 4.63 -8.69
N ALA A 153 7.92 5.67 -9.55
CA ALA A 153 8.00 5.50 -11.00
C ALA A 153 9.44 5.47 -11.47
N GLY A 154 9.82 4.45 -12.23
CA GLY A 154 11.18 4.22 -12.77
C GLY A 154 11.36 2.77 -13.14
N GLU A 155 12.63 2.37 -13.38
CA GLU A 155 13.00 1.00 -13.76
C GLU A 155 14.11 0.44 -12.87
N GLU A 156 14.54 1.20 -11.85
CA GLU A 156 15.64 0.83 -10.98
C GLU A 156 15.16 0.09 -9.71
N THR A 157 16.09 -0.61 -9.10
CA THR A 157 15.94 -1.12 -7.72
C THR A 157 16.99 -0.42 -6.86
N ARG A 158 16.59 0.13 -5.73
CA ARG A 158 17.48 0.72 -4.73
C ARG A 158 17.54 -0.16 -3.50
N HIS A 159 18.74 -0.37 -3.00
CA HIS A 159 19.00 -1.07 -1.77
C HIS A 159 19.44 -0.08 -0.68
N LEU A 160 18.92 -0.27 0.54
CA LEU A 160 19.33 0.43 1.74
C LEU A 160 19.92 -0.56 2.74
N ALA A 161 21.15 -0.27 3.18
CA ALA A 161 21.83 -1.01 4.25
C ALA A 161 21.72 -0.30 5.62
N GLU A 162 21.29 0.96 5.63
CA GLU A 162 21.06 1.75 6.84
C GLU A 162 19.80 2.60 6.67
N TRP A 163 18.95 2.63 7.71
CA TRP A 163 17.76 3.46 7.75
C TRP A 163 17.45 3.89 9.18
N PHE A 164 17.19 5.18 9.39
CA PHE A 164 16.98 5.78 10.72
C PHE A 164 18.08 5.44 11.74
N GLY A 165 19.35 5.34 11.28
CA GLY A 165 20.49 5.01 12.15
C GLY A 165 20.56 3.54 12.60
N ALA A 166 19.78 2.68 11.98
CA ALA A 166 19.83 1.22 12.20
C ALA A 166 20.28 0.51 10.93
N GLU A 167 20.97 -0.62 11.08
CA GLU A 167 21.31 -1.52 9.99
C GLU A 167 20.04 -2.22 9.49
N VAL A 168 19.80 -2.19 8.19
CA VAL A 168 18.65 -2.80 7.52
C VAL A 168 19.09 -3.50 6.23
N ASP A 169 18.25 -4.41 5.74
CA ASP A 169 18.40 -5.03 4.43
C ASP A 169 17.06 -4.86 3.69
N VAL A 170 16.87 -3.66 3.07
CA VAL A 170 15.62 -3.31 2.40
C VAL A 170 15.91 -2.87 0.98
N SER A 171 15.17 -3.39 0.03
CA SER A 171 15.20 -2.94 -1.36
C SER A 171 13.85 -2.39 -1.78
N PHE A 172 13.90 -1.38 -2.64
CA PHE A 172 12.75 -0.72 -3.22
C PHE A 172 12.84 -0.83 -4.74
N ARG A 173 11.88 -1.49 -5.35
CA ARG A 173 11.73 -1.55 -6.80
C ARG A 173 10.91 -0.36 -7.27
N PHE A 174 11.41 0.31 -8.30
CA PHE A 174 10.68 1.33 -9.03
C PHE A 174 10.00 0.66 -10.21
N PHE A 175 8.82 1.11 -10.56
CA PHE A 175 8.03 0.50 -11.61
C PHE A 175 7.85 1.44 -12.79
N ASP A 176 8.10 0.95 -14.02
CA ASP A 176 7.50 1.59 -15.18
C ASP A 176 5.99 1.47 -15.09
N PRO A 177 5.25 2.60 -15.07
CA PRO A 177 3.82 2.54 -14.83
C PRO A 177 3.02 1.90 -15.96
N ALA A 178 3.52 1.94 -17.19
CA ALA A 178 2.85 1.28 -18.31
C ALA A 178 3.01 -0.25 -18.20
N TRP A 179 4.21 -0.70 -17.84
CA TRP A 179 4.47 -2.12 -17.58
C TRP A 179 3.62 -2.64 -16.40
N LEU A 180 3.55 -1.87 -15.29
CA LEU A 180 2.75 -2.27 -14.13
C LEU A 180 1.25 -2.31 -14.46
N SER A 181 0.75 -1.36 -15.29
CA SER A 181 -0.62 -1.39 -15.78
C SER A 181 -0.91 -2.67 -16.58
N ALA A 182 0.01 -3.09 -17.46
CA ALA A 182 -0.14 -4.33 -18.20
C ALA A 182 -0.11 -5.58 -17.30
N GLU A 183 0.68 -5.59 -16.21
CA GLU A 183 0.64 -6.68 -15.22
C GLU A 183 -0.69 -6.71 -14.46
N LEU A 184 -1.27 -5.56 -14.13
CA LEU A 184 -2.61 -5.46 -13.53
C LEU A 184 -3.69 -6.03 -14.47
N GLU A 185 -3.65 -5.67 -15.75
CA GLU A 185 -4.60 -6.20 -16.74
C GLU A 185 -4.49 -7.73 -16.87
N ARG A 186 -3.27 -8.29 -16.85
CA ARG A 186 -3.05 -9.74 -16.83
C ARG A 186 -3.58 -10.42 -15.58
N ALA A 187 -3.59 -9.70 -14.45
CA ALA A 187 -4.10 -10.18 -13.17
C ALA A 187 -5.63 -10.08 -13.03
N GLY A 188 -6.36 -9.56 -14.04
CA GLY A 188 -7.81 -9.44 -14.03
C GLY A 188 -8.30 -8.10 -13.49
N PHE A 189 -7.58 -7.01 -13.79
CA PHE A 189 -7.99 -5.65 -13.49
C PHE A 189 -8.20 -4.83 -14.76
N ALA A 190 -9.20 -3.97 -14.78
CA ALA A 190 -9.33 -2.90 -15.78
C ALA A 190 -8.71 -1.62 -15.20
N VAL A 191 -7.64 -1.12 -15.81
CA VAL A 191 -6.99 0.14 -15.39
C VAL A 191 -7.88 1.31 -15.81
N GLU A 192 -8.37 2.09 -14.83
CA GLU A 192 -9.25 3.24 -15.06
C GLU A 192 -8.47 4.56 -15.16
N SER A 193 -7.40 4.70 -14.38
CA SER A 193 -6.55 5.89 -14.47
C SER A 193 -5.11 5.61 -14.07
N LEU A 194 -4.21 6.35 -14.69
CA LEU A 194 -2.79 6.41 -14.38
C LEU A 194 -2.38 7.87 -14.20
N THR A 195 -1.92 8.23 -13.01
CA THR A 195 -1.44 9.56 -12.69
C THR A 195 0.04 9.53 -12.33
N ARG A 196 0.82 10.47 -12.86
CA ARG A 196 2.23 10.67 -12.51
C ARG A 196 2.44 12.04 -11.90
N ARG A 197 3.35 12.16 -10.93
CA ARG A 197 3.80 13.45 -10.40
C ARG A 197 5.28 13.45 -10.05
N GLN A 198 5.84 14.64 -10.02
CA GLN A 198 7.15 14.89 -9.43
C GLN A 198 7.05 14.91 -7.89
N PRO A 199 8.16 14.65 -7.17
CA PRO A 199 8.16 14.70 -5.72
C PRO A 199 7.85 16.10 -5.19
N TYR A 200 7.20 16.16 -4.02
CA TYR A 200 7.04 17.42 -3.28
C TYR A 200 8.37 17.78 -2.59
N PRO A 201 8.99 18.92 -2.93
CA PRO A 201 10.29 19.29 -2.35
C PRO A 201 10.22 19.39 -0.83
N GLY A 202 11.17 18.75 -0.14
CA GLY A 202 11.28 18.76 1.32
C GLY A 202 10.22 17.95 2.08
N ALA A 203 9.25 17.33 1.38
CA ALA A 203 8.22 16.50 1.99
C ALA A 203 8.46 15.00 1.78
N GLU A 204 9.29 14.63 0.80
CA GLU A 204 9.50 13.23 0.44
C GLU A 204 10.81 13.04 -0.33
N VAL A 205 11.20 11.78 -0.52
CA VAL A 205 12.38 11.40 -1.32
C VAL A 205 12.20 11.88 -2.76
N ALA A 206 13.28 12.40 -3.37
CA ALA A 206 13.31 13.00 -4.71
C ALA A 206 13.19 11.94 -5.83
N THR A 207 12.04 11.28 -5.92
CA THR A 207 11.68 10.29 -6.94
C THR A 207 10.30 10.58 -7.51
N SER A 208 10.08 10.32 -8.80
CA SER A 208 8.75 10.42 -9.39
C SER A 208 7.80 9.39 -8.79
N ARG A 209 6.51 9.73 -8.77
CA ARG A 209 5.44 8.87 -8.26
C ARG A 209 4.48 8.49 -9.37
N ALA A 210 3.93 7.30 -9.29
CA ALA A 210 2.79 6.86 -10.09
C ALA A 210 1.68 6.32 -9.20
N TYR A 211 0.45 6.60 -9.60
CA TYR A 211 -0.77 6.13 -8.97
C TYR A 211 -1.62 5.46 -10.04
N ILE A 212 -2.11 4.28 -9.75
CA ILE A 212 -2.96 3.51 -10.67
C ILE A 212 -4.25 3.18 -9.93
N LEU A 213 -5.37 3.64 -10.47
CA LEU A 213 -6.70 3.21 -10.07
C LEU A 213 -7.17 2.15 -11.06
N ALA A 214 -7.60 1.01 -10.55
CA ALA A 214 -8.05 -0.10 -11.36
C ALA A 214 -9.27 -0.79 -10.72
N ARG A 215 -10.04 -1.49 -11.53
CA ARG A 215 -11.25 -2.22 -11.12
C ARG A 215 -11.06 -3.71 -11.36
N ALA A 216 -11.46 -4.56 -10.41
CA ALA A 216 -11.51 -6.01 -10.54
C ALA A 216 -12.56 -6.42 -11.57
N VAL A 217 -12.20 -7.24 -12.56
CA VAL A 217 -13.08 -7.69 -13.65
C VAL A 217 -13.09 -9.22 -13.76
#